data_18261b572cee59125b86448a85b89bec
#
_entry.id   18261b572cee59125b86448a85b89bec
#
_cell.length_a   1.000
_cell.length_b   1.000
_cell.length_c   1.000
_cell.angle_alpha   90.00
_cell.angle_beta   90.00
_cell.angle_gamma   90.00
#
_symmetry.space_group_name_H-M   'P 1'
#
loop_
_entity.id
_entity.type
_entity.pdbx_description
1 polymer ?
#
loop_
_entity_poly.entity_id
_entity_poly.type
_entity_poly.pdbx_seq_one_letter_code
_entity_poly.pdbx_strand_id
1 'polypeptide(L)'
;GEDKLVKKAREQGLTAWDIAEQYSQAFLAGFDQLNLIRPLQFAKATDFINEQLELVRRLKQAGLTYQINDGIYLDTGLVKDYGHLAQLNLNALQAGARVELNLQKRQITDFALWKFSPIGEAKRDMEWPTPVDLLDNPEAGEVMGFPGWHLECSAIILNTLGEQIDIHTGGIDHIPVHHTDEIAQSES
;
A
#
# COMPACT_ATOMS: atom_id res chain seq x y z
N GLY A 1 -6.11 3.68 12.32
CA GLY A 1 -5.82 2.99 13.58
C GLY A 1 -4.32 2.72 13.69
N GLU A 2 -3.82 2.54 14.90
CA GLU A 2 -2.41 2.23 15.12
C GLU A 2 -2.01 0.92 14.44
N ASP A 3 -0.86 0.90 13.79
CA ASP A 3 -0.29 -0.29 13.16
C ASP A 3 -0.10 -1.42 14.18
N LYS A 4 -0.64 -2.60 13.89
CA LYS A 4 -0.62 -3.76 14.80
C LYS A 4 0.79 -4.24 15.12
N LEU A 5 1.73 -4.16 14.16
CA LEU A 5 3.14 -4.53 14.37
C LEU A 5 3.81 -3.55 15.34
N VAL A 6 3.65 -2.25 15.12
CA VAL A 6 4.20 -1.20 15.98
C VAL A 6 3.65 -1.32 17.39
N LYS A 7 2.35 -1.53 17.56
CA LYS A 7 1.72 -1.75 18.85
C LYS A 7 2.32 -2.96 19.56
N LYS A 8 2.41 -4.10 18.88
CA LYS A 8 2.94 -5.35 19.45
C LYS A 8 4.42 -5.22 19.82
N ALA A 9 5.21 -4.57 18.97
CA ALA A 9 6.62 -4.29 19.24
C ALA A 9 6.80 -3.50 20.54
N ARG A 10 6.01 -2.42 20.71
CA ARG A 10 6.02 -1.61 21.92
C ARG A 10 5.65 -2.42 23.17
N GLU A 11 4.60 -3.26 23.09
CA GLU A 11 4.16 -4.12 24.20
C GLU A 11 5.24 -5.12 24.63
N GLN A 12 6.10 -5.56 23.71
CA GLN A 12 7.13 -6.57 23.95
C GLN A 12 8.55 -5.98 24.14
N GLY A 13 8.72 -4.67 23.98
CA GLY A 13 10.05 -4.04 24.01
C GLY A 13 10.95 -4.46 22.84
N LEU A 14 10.36 -4.79 21.69
CA LEU A 14 11.01 -5.22 20.46
C LEU A 14 10.81 -4.17 19.37
N THR A 15 11.51 -4.33 18.24
CA THR A 15 11.28 -3.55 17.03
C THR A 15 10.16 -4.18 16.18
N ALA A 16 9.56 -3.39 15.26
CA ALA A 16 8.61 -3.94 14.29
C ALA A 16 9.26 -5.00 13.38
N TRP A 17 10.56 -4.88 13.11
CA TRP A 17 11.35 -5.87 12.36
C TRP A 17 11.43 -7.21 13.09
N ASP A 18 11.69 -7.21 14.41
CA ASP A 18 11.75 -8.43 15.22
C ASP A 18 10.39 -9.14 15.22
N ILE A 19 9.31 -8.37 15.36
CA ILE A 19 7.95 -8.91 15.32
C ILE A 19 7.62 -9.51 13.94
N ALA A 20 7.95 -8.78 12.87
CA ALA A 20 7.73 -9.26 11.50
C ALA A 20 8.49 -10.57 11.24
N GLU A 21 9.76 -10.65 11.64
CA GLU A 21 10.57 -11.86 11.49
C GLU A 21 10.01 -13.04 12.32
N GLN A 22 9.64 -12.81 13.58
CA GLN A 22 9.03 -13.83 14.43
C GLN A 22 7.79 -14.46 13.79
N TYR A 23 6.88 -13.62 13.26
CA TYR A 23 5.66 -14.13 12.62
C TYR A 23 5.93 -14.75 11.26
N SER A 24 6.90 -14.26 10.50
CA SER A 24 7.34 -14.89 9.24
C SER A 24 7.86 -16.30 9.48
N GLN A 25 8.69 -16.49 10.49
CA GLN A 25 9.20 -17.82 10.85
C GLN A 25 8.08 -18.77 11.31
N ALA A 26 7.17 -18.27 12.15
CA ALA A 26 6.02 -19.04 12.59
C ALA A 26 5.11 -19.45 11.42
N PHE A 27 4.89 -18.55 10.46
CA PHE A 27 4.14 -18.84 9.24
C PHE A 27 4.81 -19.92 8.40
N LEU A 28 6.12 -19.80 8.14
CA LEU A 28 6.87 -20.80 7.36
C LEU A 28 6.89 -22.18 8.04
N ALA A 29 7.05 -22.21 9.36
CA ALA A 29 6.98 -23.44 10.11
C ALA A 29 5.60 -24.12 10.02
N GLY A 30 4.51 -23.33 10.12
CA GLY A 30 3.15 -23.84 9.92
C GLY A 30 2.90 -24.32 8.49
N PHE A 31 3.45 -23.63 7.50
CA PHE A 31 3.39 -24.01 6.10
C PHE A 31 4.00 -25.39 5.84
N ASP A 32 5.18 -25.64 6.43
CA ASP A 32 5.87 -26.92 6.34
C ASP A 32 5.13 -28.06 7.13
N GLN A 33 4.62 -27.75 8.33
CA GLN A 33 3.83 -28.71 9.12
C GLN A 33 2.57 -29.19 8.41
N LEU A 34 1.97 -28.33 7.59
CA LEU A 34 0.80 -28.67 6.77
C LEU A 34 1.17 -29.36 5.45
N ASN A 35 2.45 -29.63 5.21
CA ASN A 35 2.97 -30.22 3.97
C ASN A 35 2.52 -29.44 2.70
N LEU A 36 2.43 -28.10 2.78
CA LEU A 36 2.07 -27.28 1.63
C LEU A 36 3.26 -27.19 0.66
N ILE A 37 2.96 -27.19 -0.64
CA ILE A 37 3.98 -27.00 -1.67
C ILE A 37 4.47 -25.55 -1.58
N ARG A 38 5.77 -25.37 -1.34
CA ARG A 38 6.35 -24.03 -1.26
C ARG A 38 6.27 -23.34 -2.63
N PRO A 39 5.85 -22.07 -2.67
CA PRO A 39 5.93 -21.27 -3.88
C PRO A 39 7.38 -21.01 -4.26
N LEU A 40 7.59 -20.52 -5.48
CA LEU A 40 8.92 -20.13 -5.94
C LEU A 40 9.54 -19.04 -5.03
N GLN A 41 8.70 -18.12 -4.54
CA GLN A 41 9.13 -17.01 -3.72
C GLN A 41 8.07 -16.64 -2.68
N PHE A 42 8.52 -16.33 -1.46
CA PHE A 42 7.76 -15.56 -0.47
C PHE A 42 8.30 -14.13 -0.48
N ALA A 43 7.58 -13.21 -1.12
CA ALA A 43 8.01 -11.83 -1.25
C ALA A 43 7.70 -11.06 0.04
N LYS A 44 8.70 -10.36 0.60
CA LYS A 44 8.51 -9.40 1.69
C LYS A 44 8.35 -8.01 1.08
N ALA A 45 7.29 -7.30 1.40
CA ALA A 45 7.03 -5.95 0.85
C ALA A 45 8.18 -4.97 1.11
N THR A 46 8.89 -5.14 2.23
CA THR A 46 10.06 -4.34 2.60
C THR A 46 11.29 -4.54 1.70
N ASP A 47 11.34 -5.63 0.96
CA ASP A 47 12.42 -5.88 -0.01
C ASP A 47 12.17 -5.17 -1.37
N PHE A 48 10.97 -4.59 -1.57
CA PHE A 48 10.50 -4.00 -2.82
C PHE A 48 10.19 -2.49 -2.71
N ILE A 49 10.82 -1.79 -1.78
CA ILE A 49 10.55 -0.35 -1.56
C ILE A 49 10.89 0.49 -2.81
N ASN A 50 12.00 0.20 -3.49
CA ASN A 50 12.38 0.93 -4.69
C ASN A 50 11.37 0.73 -5.82
N GLU A 51 10.89 -0.48 -6.00
CA GLU A 51 9.89 -0.86 -7.01
C GLU A 51 8.53 -0.20 -6.72
N GLN A 52 8.17 -0.12 -5.46
CA GLN A 52 6.98 0.60 -5.02
C GLN A 52 7.08 2.10 -5.32
N LEU A 53 8.21 2.73 -5.01
CA LEU A 53 8.46 4.13 -5.34
C LEU A 53 8.50 4.37 -6.85
N GLU A 54 9.00 3.41 -7.63
CA GLU A 54 8.99 3.49 -9.08
C GLU A 54 7.56 3.42 -9.65
N LEU A 55 6.71 2.57 -9.09
CA LEU A 55 5.29 2.55 -9.46
C LEU A 55 4.61 3.88 -9.15
N VAL A 56 4.90 4.50 -8.00
CA VAL A 56 4.39 5.85 -7.69
C VAL A 56 4.85 6.88 -8.73
N ARG A 57 6.12 6.81 -9.20
CA ARG A 57 6.63 7.69 -10.27
C ARG A 57 5.87 7.51 -11.58
N ARG A 58 5.65 6.26 -11.99
CA ARG A 58 4.88 5.95 -13.20
C ARG A 58 3.47 6.56 -13.12
N LEU A 59 2.77 6.36 -12.02
CA LEU A 59 1.44 6.92 -11.80
C LEU A 59 1.46 8.46 -11.74
N LYS A 60 2.49 9.06 -11.14
CA LYS A 60 2.66 10.53 -11.14
C LYS A 60 2.92 11.07 -12.55
N GLN A 61 3.75 10.42 -13.33
CA GLN A 61 4.01 10.78 -14.73
C GLN A 61 2.76 10.66 -15.61
N ALA A 62 1.90 9.69 -15.34
CA ALA A 62 0.61 9.55 -15.98
C ALA A 62 -0.43 10.60 -15.53
N GLY A 63 -0.09 11.44 -14.54
CA GLY A 63 -0.98 12.49 -14.03
C GLY A 63 -2.11 11.98 -13.12
N LEU A 64 -1.98 10.77 -12.60
CA LEU A 64 -3.02 10.09 -11.83
C LEU A 64 -2.89 10.31 -10.32
N THR A 65 -1.88 11.03 -9.87
CA THR A 65 -1.62 11.24 -8.45
C THR A 65 -1.74 12.68 -8.03
N TYR A 66 -1.95 12.90 -6.75
CA TYR A 66 -1.85 14.20 -6.11
C TYR A 66 -1.32 14.03 -4.69
N GLN A 67 -0.75 15.11 -4.15
CA GLN A 67 -0.23 15.13 -2.80
C GLN A 67 -1.19 15.88 -1.88
N ILE A 68 -1.35 15.37 -0.66
CA ILE A 68 -2.00 16.05 0.46
C ILE A 68 -1.07 16.04 1.68
N ASN A 69 -1.51 16.57 2.80
CA ASN A 69 -0.68 16.75 4.01
C ASN A 69 -0.05 15.45 4.53
N ASP A 70 -0.69 14.30 4.31
CA ASP A 70 -0.31 13.02 4.91
C ASP A 70 0.17 11.98 3.88
N GLY A 71 0.35 12.36 2.61
CA GLY A 71 0.86 11.43 1.61
C GLY A 71 0.56 11.78 0.15
N ILE A 72 0.94 10.84 -0.71
CA ILE A 72 0.68 10.83 -2.14
C ILE A 72 -0.46 9.85 -2.41
N TYR A 73 -1.50 10.32 -3.10
CA TYR A 73 -2.74 9.59 -3.33
C TYR A 73 -2.98 9.35 -4.82
N LEU A 74 -3.64 8.23 -5.13
CA LEU A 74 -4.22 8.02 -6.46
C LEU A 74 -5.57 8.74 -6.53
N ASP A 75 -5.79 9.48 -7.62
CA ASP A 75 -7.07 10.10 -7.97
C ASP A 75 -7.93 9.08 -8.73
N THR A 76 -8.81 8.40 -8.02
CA THR A 76 -9.68 7.38 -8.62
C THR A 76 -10.69 7.96 -9.60
N GLY A 77 -10.94 9.27 -9.55
CA GLY A 77 -11.79 9.97 -10.52
C GLY A 77 -11.17 10.06 -11.91
N LEU A 78 -9.86 9.86 -12.04
CA LEU A 78 -9.13 9.84 -13.31
C LEU A 78 -8.91 8.41 -13.86
N VAL A 79 -9.16 7.38 -13.05
CA VAL A 79 -9.01 5.99 -13.46
C VAL A 79 -10.25 5.53 -14.21
N LYS A 80 -10.04 5.10 -15.47
CA LYS A 80 -11.13 4.60 -16.30
C LYS A 80 -11.71 3.32 -15.68
N ASP A 81 -13.04 3.25 -15.66
CA ASP A 81 -13.79 2.07 -15.18
C ASP A 81 -13.44 1.62 -13.73
N TYR A 82 -12.99 2.56 -12.89
CA TYR A 82 -12.68 2.28 -11.47
C TYR A 82 -13.86 1.58 -10.76
N GLY A 83 -13.56 0.49 -10.09
CA GLY A 83 -14.58 -0.28 -9.35
C GLY A 83 -15.39 -1.27 -10.22
N HIS A 84 -15.05 -1.44 -11.51
CA HIS A 84 -15.78 -2.32 -12.42
C HIS A 84 -15.83 -3.78 -11.92
N LEU A 85 -14.68 -4.33 -11.47
CA LEU A 85 -14.60 -5.70 -10.96
C LEU A 85 -15.57 -5.94 -9.80
N ALA A 86 -15.66 -4.99 -8.88
CA ALA A 86 -16.49 -5.08 -7.68
C ALA A 86 -17.93 -4.59 -7.90
N GLN A 87 -18.27 -4.10 -9.09
CA GLN A 87 -19.55 -3.44 -9.39
C GLN A 87 -19.89 -2.36 -8.35
N LEU A 88 -18.90 -1.54 -7.99
CA LEU A 88 -19.03 -0.55 -6.93
C LEU A 88 -20.09 0.50 -7.28
N ASN A 89 -21.04 0.69 -6.36
CA ASN A 89 -21.91 1.85 -6.40
C ASN A 89 -21.23 3.02 -5.69
N LEU A 90 -20.45 3.81 -6.44
CA LEU A 90 -19.67 4.94 -5.93
C LEU A 90 -20.55 5.97 -5.19
N ASN A 91 -21.79 6.15 -5.62
CA ASN A 91 -22.72 7.06 -4.96
C ASN A 91 -23.17 6.56 -3.57
N ALA A 92 -23.28 5.24 -3.39
CA ALA A 92 -23.64 4.65 -2.11
C ALA A 92 -22.47 4.65 -1.11
N LEU A 93 -21.23 4.61 -1.58
CA LEU A 93 -20.03 4.68 -0.73
C LEU A 93 -19.91 6.02 0.01
N GLN A 94 -20.36 7.11 -0.60
CA GLN A 94 -20.37 8.44 0.03
C GLN A 94 -21.25 8.51 1.29
N ALA A 95 -22.25 7.66 1.39
CA ALA A 95 -23.22 7.65 2.49
C ALA A 95 -22.80 6.80 3.71
N GLY A 96 -21.79 5.93 3.57
CA GLY A 96 -21.45 4.88 4.56
C GLY A 96 -20.04 4.90 5.16
N ALA A 97 -19.25 5.92 4.93
CA ALA A 97 -17.84 5.95 5.32
C ALA A 97 -17.66 5.89 6.86
N ARG A 98 -17.11 4.77 7.34
CA ARG A 98 -16.71 4.55 8.75
C ARG A 98 -15.32 5.07 9.10
N VAL A 99 -14.57 5.64 8.13
CA VAL A 99 -13.21 6.17 8.31
C VAL A 99 -13.31 7.68 8.44
N GLU A 100 -12.52 8.28 9.33
CA GLU A 100 -12.36 9.73 9.38
C GLU A 100 -12.01 10.24 7.98
N LEU A 101 -12.91 11.02 7.42
CA LEU A 101 -12.76 11.59 6.09
C LEU A 101 -11.63 12.60 6.14
N ASN A 102 -10.52 12.30 5.50
CA ASN A 102 -9.54 13.33 5.20
C ASN A 102 -10.17 14.28 4.16
N LEU A 103 -10.54 15.48 4.60
CA LEU A 103 -11.23 16.48 3.79
C LEU A 103 -10.38 17.00 2.59
N GLN A 104 -9.10 16.66 2.54
CA GLN A 104 -8.22 16.99 1.42
C GLN A 104 -8.31 15.98 0.26
N LYS A 105 -8.92 14.81 0.48
CA LYS A 105 -9.14 13.83 -0.60
C LYS A 105 -10.13 14.38 -1.62
N ARG A 106 -9.83 14.17 -2.90
CA ARG A 106 -10.70 14.58 -4.02
C ARG A 106 -11.94 13.71 -4.13
N GLN A 107 -11.74 12.37 -4.00
CA GLN A 107 -12.80 11.38 -3.98
C GLN A 107 -12.71 10.55 -2.70
N ILE A 108 -13.85 10.02 -2.25
CA ILE A 108 -13.90 9.16 -1.08
C ILE A 108 -13.10 7.85 -1.30
N THR A 109 -13.07 7.41 -2.54
CA THR A 109 -12.39 6.20 -3.00
C THR A 109 -10.89 6.37 -3.20
N ASP A 110 -10.38 7.62 -3.22
CA ASP A 110 -8.94 7.83 -3.36
C ASP A 110 -8.19 7.17 -2.22
N PHE A 111 -7.06 6.56 -2.55
CA PHE A 111 -6.26 5.84 -1.57
C PHE A 111 -4.80 6.26 -1.62
N ALA A 112 -4.13 6.10 -0.48
CA ALA A 112 -2.73 6.45 -0.37
C ALA A 112 -1.87 5.42 -1.11
N LEU A 113 -1.00 5.92 -1.99
CA LEU A 113 0.10 5.17 -2.57
C LEU A 113 1.32 5.21 -1.64
N TRP A 114 1.63 6.39 -1.11
CA TRP A 114 2.73 6.60 -0.19
C TRP A 114 2.29 7.54 0.93
N LYS A 115 2.37 7.08 2.17
CA LYS A 115 2.00 7.87 3.36
C LYS A 115 3.24 8.56 3.92
N PHE A 116 3.09 9.81 4.33
CA PHE A 116 4.14 10.50 5.06
C PHE A 116 4.11 10.14 6.54
N SER A 117 5.29 9.95 7.12
CA SER A 117 5.41 9.78 8.57
C SER A 117 5.08 11.09 9.28
N PRO A 118 4.26 11.06 10.34
CA PRO A 118 3.89 12.27 11.06
C PRO A 118 5.10 13.00 11.65
N ILE A 119 5.17 14.31 11.44
CA ILE A 119 6.23 15.13 12.00
C ILE A 119 6.01 15.32 13.51
N GLY A 120 7.06 15.09 14.30
CA GLY A 120 7.01 15.28 15.76
C GLY A 120 6.50 14.09 16.54
N GLU A 121 6.13 13.01 15.89
CA GLU A 121 5.84 11.72 16.53
C GLU A 121 7.10 10.86 16.65
N ALA A 122 7.01 9.77 17.42
CA ALA A 122 8.09 8.80 17.53
C ALA A 122 8.40 8.21 16.16
N LYS A 123 9.69 8.12 15.82
CA LYS A 123 10.17 7.51 14.58
C LYS A 123 9.60 6.10 14.44
N ARG A 124 9.12 5.78 13.24
CA ARG A 124 8.66 4.42 12.91
C ARG A 124 9.88 3.55 12.59
N ASP A 125 9.80 2.27 12.92
CA ASP A 125 10.85 1.30 12.57
C ASP A 125 10.88 1.03 11.05
N MET A 126 9.71 1.08 10.41
CA MET A 126 9.53 0.82 8.98
C MET A 126 9.07 2.10 8.28
N GLU A 127 10.02 2.96 7.96
CA GLU A 127 9.84 4.17 7.17
C GLU A 127 11.09 4.42 6.34
N TRP A 128 10.91 5.05 5.18
CA TRP A 128 11.97 5.31 4.20
C TRP A 128 11.93 6.76 3.71
N PRO A 129 13.07 7.31 3.27
CA PRO A 129 13.08 8.64 2.66
C PRO A 129 12.19 8.69 1.43
N THR A 130 11.29 9.66 1.39
CA THR A 130 10.49 9.94 0.20
C THR A 130 11.37 10.64 -0.84
N PRO A 131 11.51 10.12 -2.07
CA PRO A 131 12.28 10.77 -3.12
C PRO A 131 11.74 12.18 -3.42
N VAL A 132 12.64 13.13 -3.58
CA VAL A 132 12.28 14.55 -3.78
C VAL A 132 11.49 14.79 -5.08
N ASP A 133 11.70 13.97 -6.10
CA ASP A 133 10.97 14.01 -7.38
C ASP A 133 9.49 13.60 -7.24
N LEU A 134 9.14 12.93 -6.15
CA LEU A 134 7.76 12.58 -5.83
C LEU A 134 7.03 13.70 -5.06
N LEU A 135 7.77 14.60 -4.41
CA LEU A 135 7.20 15.69 -3.64
C LEU A 135 6.77 16.86 -4.54
N ASP A 136 5.68 17.54 -4.16
CA ASP A 136 5.25 18.79 -4.82
C ASP A 136 6.14 19.96 -4.42
N ASN A 137 6.74 19.92 -3.23
CA ASN A 137 7.73 20.89 -2.77
C ASN A 137 9.07 20.18 -2.47
N PRO A 138 10.01 20.15 -3.43
CA PRO A 138 11.32 19.54 -3.25
C PRO A 138 12.19 20.17 -2.16
N GLU A 139 11.89 21.42 -1.76
CA GLU A 139 12.63 22.17 -0.73
C GLU A 139 12.10 21.89 0.69
N ALA A 140 11.09 21.05 0.86
CA ALA A 140 10.49 20.75 2.17
C ALA A 140 11.44 20.01 3.14
N GLY A 141 12.66 19.65 2.71
CA GLY A 141 13.60 18.84 3.47
C GLY A 141 13.33 17.33 3.34
N GLU A 142 13.92 16.56 4.23
CA GLU A 142 13.72 15.12 4.24
C GLU A 142 12.32 14.76 4.75
N VAL A 143 11.54 14.11 3.91
CA VAL A 143 10.21 13.61 4.24
C VAL A 143 10.27 12.09 4.32
N MET A 144 10.09 11.54 5.52
CA MET A 144 9.99 10.09 5.71
C MET A 144 8.59 9.61 5.38
N GLY A 145 8.49 8.37 4.89
CA GLY A 145 7.20 7.79 4.55
C GLY A 145 7.23 6.27 4.43
N PHE A 146 6.10 5.70 4.12
CA PHE A 146 5.91 4.26 3.99
C PHE A 146 4.82 3.96 2.95
N PRO A 147 4.84 2.76 2.34
CA PRO A 147 3.87 2.40 1.30
C PRO A 147 2.44 2.33 1.83
N GLY A 148 1.50 2.68 0.95
CA GLY A 148 0.09 2.35 1.13
C GLY A 148 -0.14 0.86 0.90
N TRP A 149 -1.11 0.29 1.58
CA TRP A 149 -1.39 -1.16 1.58
C TRP A 149 -1.61 -1.77 0.19
N HIS A 150 -2.11 -1.01 -0.77
CA HIS A 150 -2.41 -1.53 -2.12
C HIS A 150 -1.20 -1.47 -3.06
N LEU A 151 -0.25 -0.57 -2.79
CA LEU A 151 0.94 -0.36 -3.61
C LEU A 151 1.88 -1.57 -3.59
N GLU A 152 2.01 -2.20 -2.44
CA GLU A 152 2.95 -3.29 -2.18
C GLU A 152 2.73 -4.46 -3.17
N CYS A 153 1.50 -4.96 -3.24
CA CYS A 153 1.16 -6.11 -4.07
C CYS A 153 1.33 -5.79 -5.56
N SER A 154 0.85 -4.65 -6.03
CA SER A 154 1.02 -4.22 -7.43
C SER A 154 2.50 -4.15 -7.83
N ALA A 155 3.34 -3.53 -7.01
CA ALA A 155 4.77 -3.41 -7.30
C ALA A 155 5.47 -4.78 -7.27
N ILE A 156 5.17 -5.64 -6.31
CA ILE A 156 5.73 -6.99 -6.22
C ILE A 156 5.34 -7.81 -7.45
N ILE A 157 4.06 -7.81 -7.84
CA ILE A 157 3.57 -8.54 -9.00
C ILE A 157 4.27 -8.09 -10.28
N LEU A 158 4.29 -6.79 -10.54
CA LEU A 158 4.93 -6.23 -11.73
C LEU A 158 6.42 -6.62 -11.84
N ASN A 159 7.12 -6.69 -10.72
CA ASN A 159 8.55 -7.00 -10.71
C ASN A 159 8.89 -8.50 -10.69
N THR A 160 8.01 -9.34 -10.16
CA THR A 160 8.28 -10.77 -10.02
C THR A 160 7.61 -11.62 -11.10
N LEU A 161 6.41 -11.23 -11.53
CA LEU A 161 5.59 -11.98 -12.50
C LEU A 161 5.45 -11.26 -13.85
N GLY A 162 5.72 -9.95 -13.88
CA GLY A 162 5.60 -9.12 -15.10
C GLY A 162 4.26 -8.41 -15.22
N GLU A 163 4.03 -7.81 -16.39
CA GLU A 163 2.86 -6.96 -16.65
C GLU A 163 1.57 -7.76 -16.86
N GLN A 164 1.66 -9.04 -17.11
CA GLN A 164 0.50 -9.92 -17.30
C GLN A 164 0.59 -11.14 -16.40
N ILE A 165 -0.47 -11.38 -15.65
CA ILE A 165 -0.61 -12.55 -14.78
C ILE A 165 -1.87 -13.33 -15.15
N ASP A 166 -1.83 -14.65 -14.97
CA ASP A 166 -2.95 -15.54 -15.32
C ASP A 166 -3.91 -15.72 -14.14
N ILE A 167 -3.38 -15.77 -12.92
CA ILE A 167 -4.17 -16.03 -11.72
C ILE A 167 -3.70 -15.12 -10.59
N HIS A 168 -4.64 -14.36 -10.02
CA HIS A 168 -4.47 -13.58 -8.80
C HIS A 168 -5.54 -13.99 -7.79
N THR A 169 -5.13 -14.37 -6.59
CA THR A 169 -6.04 -14.89 -5.56
C THR A 169 -6.07 -14.00 -4.34
N GLY A 170 -7.21 -13.99 -3.66
CA GLY A 170 -7.39 -13.28 -2.39
C GLY A 170 -8.74 -13.64 -1.78
N GLY A 171 -8.99 -13.13 -0.57
CA GLY A 171 -10.31 -13.25 0.06
C GLY A 171 -11.37 -12.42 -0.68
N ILE A 172 -12.63 -12.85 -0.61
CA ILE A 172 -13.74 -12.13 -1.26
C ILE A 172 -13.84 -10.66 -0.79
N ASP A 173 -13.44 -10.40 0.44
CA ASP A 173 -13.43 -9.05 1.04
C ASP A 173 -12.43 -8.10 0.36
N HIS A 174 -11.45 -8.63 -0.39
CA HIS A 174 -10.48 -7.84 -1.14
C HIS A 174 -11.03 -7.28 -2.44
N ILE A 175 -12.07 -7.90 -3.02
CA ILE A 175 -12.63 -7.48 -4.31
C ILE A 175 -13.04 -6.00 -4.32
N PRO A 176 -13.84 -5.50 -3.34
CA PRO A 176 -14.35 -4.12 -3.39
C PRO A 176 -13.32 -3.04 -3.09
N VAL A 177 -12.16 -3.39 -2.52
CA VAL A 177 -11.13 -2.42 -2.12
C VAL A 177 -9.78 -2.84 -2.70
N HIS A 178 -9.13 -3.83 -2.12
CA HIS A 178 -7.73 -4.17 -2.43
C HIS A 178 -7.49 -4.52 -3.90
N HIS A 179 -8.26 -5.47 -4.46
CA HIS A 179 -8.10 -5.86 -5.87
C HIS A 179 -8.54 -4.75 -6.83
N THR A 180 -9.56 -3.98 -6.48
CA THR A 180 -10.00 -2.81 -7.25
C THR A 180 -8.87 -1.78 -7.33
N ASP A 181 -8.19 -1.52 -6.21
CA ASP A 181 -7.09 -0.57 -6.12
C ASP A 181 -5.82 -1.09 -6.81
N GLU A 182 -5.57 -2.42 -6.78
CA GLU A 182 -4.46 -3.04 -7.54
C GLU A 182 -4.68 -2.89 -9.06
N ILE A 183 -5.90 -3.11 -9.56
CA ILE A 183 -6.25 -2.89 -10.97
C ILE A 183 -6.04 -1.42 -11.33
N ALA A 184 -6.51 -0.49 -10.49
CA ALA A 184 -6.32 0.93 -10.70
C ALA A 184 -4.84 1.34 -10.81
N GLN A 185 -3.94 0.68 -10.10
CA GLN A 185 -2.50 0.94 -10.15
C GLN A 185 -1.80 0.28 -11.33
N SER A 186 -2.27 -0.89 -11.76
CA SER A 186 -1.57 -1.74 -12.72
C SER A 186 -2.02 -1.52 -14.16
N GLU A 187 -3.25 -1.08 -14.38
CA GLU A 187 -3.86 -0.92 -15.71
C GLU A 187 -4.01 0.56 -16.14
N SER A 188 -3.49 1.49 -15.34
CA SER A 188 -3.62 2.95 -15.60
C SER A 188 -2.40 3.55 -16.29
#